data_bdea6b2f854978084998950c121a9b93
#
_entry.id   bdea6b2f854978084998950c121a9b93
#
_cell.length_a   1.000
_cell.length_b   1.000
_cell.length_c   1.000
_cell.angle_alpha   90.00
_cell.angle_beta   90.00
_cell.angle_gamma   90.00
#
_symmetry.space_group_name_H-M   'P 1'
#
loop_
_entity.id
_entity.type
_entity.pdbx_description
1 polymer ?
#
loop_
_entity_poly.entity_id
_entity_poly.type
_entity_poly.pdbx_seq_one_letter_code
_entity_poly.pdbx_strand_id
1 'polypeptide(L)'
;MTRDKNIAVVILNWNGAKYLKQFLPSVINHSPEADVIVIDNCSSDESIQLLNEQFVNVQIIQLDKNYGFAEGYNRGLQNLDYVYFVLLNSDVEVPENWLAPQIKYLESDANLVACAPLILSHAEPDCFEYAGAAGGYLDKDGFAFCAGRIFYAFEKNVGQYNSNREVFWASGAALTIKSSAWKEVNGFDGTFFAHMEEIDLCWRLKNRGYKIGVCGDAKIFHIGGGTLDRQSAFKTYLNFRNNLFLLLKNHRSSALIPFILKRMVLDGIAGIRFLSEGNFAYFNAVLKAHFHFYSKFRYYIKLRNQEKTHWKTPNLCGQYRGSILVSFFLKHKHNFQQLDSKLFSE
;
A
#
# COMPACT_ATOMS: atom_id res chain seq x y z
N MET A 1 -0.92 32.18 9.78
CA MET A 1 -1.51 31.39 10.89
C MET A 1 -0.54 30.25 11.17
N THR A 2 0.08 30.23 12.34
CA THR A 2 0.87 29.07 12.80
C THR A 2 -0.09 27.91 12.97
N ARG A 3 0.11 26.82 12.23
CA ARG A 3 -0.65 25.58 12.41
C ARG A 3 -0.24 24.98 13.75
N ASP A 4 -1.22 24.70 14.61
CA ASP A 4 -0.98 24.09 15.91
C ASP A 4 -0.66 22.59 15.82
N LYS A 5 -0.95 21.96 14.64
CA LYS A 5 -0.82 20.51 14.46
C LYS A 5 0.21 20.15 13.37
N ASN A 6 1.01 19.14 13.67
CA ASN A 6 2.09 18.64 12.81
C ASN A 6 1.68 17.43 11.95
N ILE A 7 0.45 16.92 12.14
CA ILE A 7 -0.04 15.69 11.52
C ILE A 7 -1.27 15.99 10.68
N ALA A 8 -1.30 15.51 9.44
CA ALA A 8 -2.49 15.49 8.61
C ALA A 8 -2.95 14.04 8.38
N VAL A 9 -4.15 13.70 8.81
CA VAL A 9 -4.86 12.48 8.39
C VAL A 9 -5.61 12.81 7.11
N VAL A 10 -5.19 12.21 6.02
CA VAL A 10 -5.65 12.54 4.67
C VAL A 10 -6.39 11.36 4.07
N ILE A 11 -7.66 11.56 3.74
CA ILE A 11 -8.55 10.56 3.14
C ILE A 11 -8.77 10.92 1.68
N LEU A 12 -8.41 10.02 0.75
CA LEU A 12 -8.77 10.17 -0.65
C LEU A 12 -10.15 9.54 -0.88
N ASN A 13 -11.10 10.35 -1.31
CA ASN A 13 -12.48 9.94 -1.57
C ASN A 13 -12.83 9.99 -3.07
N TRP A 14 -13.51 8.98 -3.56
CA TRP A 14 -14.18 8.97 -4.86
C TRP A 14 -15.46 8.14 -4.79
N ASN A 15 -16.61 8.83 -4.90
CA ASN A 15 -17.94 8.21 -4.79
C ASN A 15 -18.09 7.35 -3.53
N GLY A 16 -17.60 7.87 -2.40
CA GLY A 16 -17.52 7.17 -1.14
C GLY A 16 -18.40 7.74 -0.03
N ALA A 17 -19.48 8.49 -0.36
CA ALA A 17 -20.34 9.14 0.63
C ALA A 17 -20.80 8.17 1.74
N LYS A 18 -21.16 6.93 1.38
CA LYS A 18 -21.53 5.87 2.33
C LYS A 18 -20.44 5.61 3.36
N TYR A 19 -19.19 5.51 2.91
CA TYR A 19 -18.05 5.21 3.78
C TYR A 19 -17.65 6.41 4.62
N LEU A 20 -17.63 7.62 4.03
CA LEU A 20 -17.41 8.84 4.78
C LEU A 20 -18.44 9.00 5.91
N LYS A 21 -19.72 8.81 5.62
CA LYS A 21 -20.79 8.86 6.64
C LYS A 21 -20.57 7.87 7.77
N GLN A 22 -20.09 6.67 7.47
CA GLN A 22 -19.91 5.60 8.45
C GLN A 22 -18.63 5.77 9.27
N PHE A 23 -17.49 6.12 8.66
CA PHE A 23 -16.18 5.99 9.28
C PHE A 23 -15.51 7.33 9.63
N LEU A 24 -15.82 8.42 8.92
CA LEU A 24 -15.22 9.73 9.21
C LEU A 24 -15.44 10.21 10.65
N PRO A 25 -16.60 9.91 11.32
CA PRO A 25 -16.76 10.22 12.74
C PRO A 25 -15.70 9.59 13.64
N SER A 26 -15.33 8.33 13.43
CA SER A 26 -14.27 7.69 14.23
C SER A 26 -12.92 8.35 14.01
N VAL A 27 -12.60 8.72 12.76
CA VAL A 27 -11.34 9.40 12.43
C VAL A 27 -11.25 10.76 13.11
N ILE A 28 -12.32 11.56 13.08
CA ILE A 28 -12.35 12.89 13.72
C ILE A 28 -12.23 12.76 15.24
N ASN A 29 -12.99 11.85 15.85
CA ASN A 29 -13.04 11.71 17.30
C ASN A 29 -11.75 11.12 17.89
N HIS A 30 -11.08 10.23 17.15
CA HIS A 30 -9.92 9.49 17.65
C HIS A 30 -8.58 10.02 17.11
N SER A 31 -8.59 11.21 16.45
CA SER A 31 -7.36 11.87 15.97
C SER A 31 -7.32 13.35 16.37
N PRO A 32 -7.52 13.70 17.66
CA PRO A 32 -7.56 15.11 18.11
C PRO A 32 -6.23 15.84 17.88
N GLU A 33 -5.11 15.11 17.78
CA GLU A 33 -3.76 15.62 17.53
C GLU A 33 -3.47 15.92 16.06
N ALA A 34 -4.39 15.55 15.14
CA ALA A 34 -4.20 15.70 13.70
C ALA A 34 -5.29 16.59 13.08
N ASP A 35 -4.96 17.24 11.96
CA ASP A 35 -5.97 17.80 11.08
C ASP A 35 -6.50 16.70 10.15
N VAL A 36 -7.83 16.61 10.01
CA VAL A 36 -8.48 15.66 9.11
C VAL A 36 -8.80 16.36 7.80
N ILE A 37 -8.31 15.82 6.70
CA ILE A 37 -8.43 16.37 5.35
C ILE A 37 -9.06 15.32 4.43
N VAL A 38 -10.08 15.69 3.68
CA VAL A 38 -10.64 14.85 2.63
C VAL A 38 -10.27 15.42 1.27
N ILE A 39 -9.54 14.63 0.47
CA ILE A 39 -9.29 14.92 -0.94
C ILE A 39 -10.43 14.27 -1.74
N ASP A 40 -11.32 15.07 -2.29
CA ASP A 40 -12.34 14.57 -3.18
C ASP A 40 -11.82 14.47 -4.61
N ASN A 41 -11.75 13.26 -5.12
CA ASN A 41 -11.19 12.91 -6.43
C ASN A 41 -12.25 13.03 -7.56
N CYS A 42 -13.00 14.14 -7.55
CA CYS A 42 -14.10 14.43 -8.46
C CYS A 42 -15.25 13.41 -8.33
N SER A 43 -15.82 13.31 -7.13
CA SER A 43 -17.00 12.47 -6.89
C SER A 43 -18.23 13.03 -7.59
N SER A 44 -19.12 12.15 -8.00
CA SER A 44 -20.43 12.46 -8.61
C SER A 44 -21.60 12.07 -7.72
N ASP A 45 -21.33 11.47 -6.56
CA ASP A 45 -22.31 11.14 -5.52
C ASP A 45 -22.50 12.31 -4.53
N GLU A 46 -23.21 12.08 -3.44
CA GLU A 46 -23.45 13.09 -2.39
C GLU A 46 -22.25 13.35 -1.46
N SER A 47 -21.05 12.86 -1.76
CA SER A 47 -19.85 13.03 -0.90
C SER A 47 -19.60 14.48 -0.50
N ILE A 48 -19.60 15.41 -1.44
CA ILE A 48 -19.33 16.83 -1.17
C ILE A 48 -20.46 17.48 -0.36
N GLN A 49 -21.72 17.17 -0.68
CA GLN A 49 -22.85 17.65 0.08
C GLN A 49 -22.77 17.17 1.53
N LEU A 50 -22.54 15.87 1.74
CA LEU A 50 -22.38 15.26 3.06
C LEU A 50 -21.28 15.95 3.88
N LEU A 51 -20.10 16.18 3.28
CA LEU A 51 -18.98 16.83 3.97
C LEU A 51 -19.34 18.26 4.39
N ASN A 52 -19.94 19.05 3.52
CA ASN A 52 -20.33 20.43 3.82
C ASN A 52 -21.43 20.55 4.87
N GLU A 53 -22.37 19.59 4.92
CA GLU A 53 -23.51 19.64 5.84
C GLU A 53 -23.20 19.02 7.22
N GLN A 54 -22.44 17.93 7.27
CA GLN A 54 -22.26 17.15 8.49
C GLN A 54 -20.85 17.22 9.07
N PHE A 55 -19.82 17.62 8.28
CA PHE A 55 -18.42 17.60 8.67
C PHE A 55 -17.72 18.94 8.39
N VAL A 56 -18.34 20.03 8.81
CA VAL A 56 -17.93 21.43 8.54
C VAL A 56 -16.50 21.78 8.98
N ASN A 57 -15.92 21.04 9.93
CA ASN A 57 -14.57 21.25 10.42
C ASN A 57 -13.50 20.43 9.64
N VAL A 58 -13.92 19.61 8.68
CA VAL A 58 -13.02 18.84 7.83
C VAL A 58 -12.57 19.70 6.65
N GLN A 59 -11.27 19.81 6.44
CA GLN A 59 -10.76 20.48 5.26
C GLN A 59 -11.03 19.63 4.01
N ILE A 60 -11.62 20.24 2.97
CA ILE A 60 -11.93 19.59 1.70
C ILE A 60 -11.00 20.13 0.61
N ILE A 61 -10.36 19.23 -0.13
CA ILE A 61 -9.58 19.54 -1.33
C ILE A 61 -10.27 18.86 -2.51
N GLN A 62 -10.88 19.62 -3.40
CA GLN A 62 -11.57 19.08 -4.56
C GLN A 62 -10.64 19.04 -5.77
N LEU A 63 -10.54 17.88 -6.43
CA LEU A 63 -9.82 17.71 -7.68
C LEU A 63 -10.78 17.84 -8.87
N ASP A 64 -10.27 18.29 -10.00
CA ASP A 64 -11.04 18.59 -11.21
C ASP A 64 -11.48 17.34 -11.99
N LYS A 65 -10.86 16.19 -11.73
CA LYS A 65 -11.22 14.87 -12.29
C LYS A 65 -10.72 13.74 -11.41
N ASN A 66 -11.18 12.50 -11.66
CA ASN A 66 -10.64 11.32 -11.02
C ASN A 66 -9.25 10.96 -11.57
N TYR A 67 -8.22 11.19 -10.76
CA TYR A 67 -6.82 10.90 -11.08
C TYR A 67 -6.38 9.48 -10.65
N GLY A 68 -7.28 8.68 -10.08
CA GLY A 68 -6.93 7.42 -9.41
C GLY A 68 -6.32 7.65 -8.03
N PHE A 69 -5.86 6.58 -7.41
CA PHE A 69 -5.35 6.60 -6.03
C PHE A 69 -3.99 7.33 -5.94
N ALA A 70 -3.02 6.89 -6.73
CA ALA A 70 -1.65 7.38 -6.65
C ALA A 70 -1.53 8.88 -6.96
N GLU A 71 -2.02 9.32 -8.11
CA GLU A 71 -1.94 10.71 -8.53
C GLU A 71 -2.92 11.60 -7.75
N GLY A 72 -4.04 11.05 -7.27
CA GLY A 72 -4.99 11.77 -6.40
C GLY A 72 -4.31 12.23 -5.11
N TYR A 73 -3.58 11.35 -4.42
CA TYR A 73 -2.79 11.73 -3.25
C TYR A 73 -1.68 12.72 -3.59
N ASN A 74 -0.93 12.51 -4.68
CA ASN A 74 0.14 13.43 -5.08
C ASN A 74 -0.37 14.87 -5.22
N ARG A 75 -1.51 15.05 -5.88
CA ARG A 75 -2.12 16.37 -6.09
C ARG A 75 -2.67 16.97 -4.82
N GLY A 76 -3.37 16.17 -4.02
CA GLY A 76 -3.95 16.64 -2.78
C GLY A 76 -2.92 17.02 -1.72
N LEU A 77 -1.77 16.34 -1.67
CA LEU A 77 -0.70 16.62 -0.71
C LEU A 77 0.26 17.72 -1.15
N GLN A 78 0.24 18.13 -2.42
CA GLN A 78 1.25 19.00 -3.02
C GLN A 78 1.49 20.30 -2.25
N ASN A 79 0.42 20.91 -1.75
CA ASN A 79 0.45 22.22 -1.07
C ASN A 79 0.26 22.11 0.45
N LEU A 80 0.31 20.89 0.99
CA LEU A 80 0.18 20.68 2.42
C LEU A 80 1.56 20.74 3.10
N ASP A 81 1.60 21.46 4.21
CA ASP A 81 2.82 21.63 5.02
C ASP A 81 2.61 21.07 6.41
N TYR A 82 2.86 19.78 6.57
CA TYR A 82 2.82 19.02 7.81
C TYR A 82 4.11 18.22 7.96
N VAL A 83 4.43 17.79 9.17
CA VAL A 83 5.58 16.92 9.45
C VAL A 83 5.27 15.48 9.07
N TYR A 84 4.03 15.04 9.33
CA TYR A 84 3.56 13.69 9.01
C TYR A 84 2.30 13.73 8.15
N PHE A 85 2.28 12.87 7.15
CA PHE A 85 1.06 12.52 6.41
C PHE A 85 0.61 11.12 6.84
N VAL A 86 -0.68 10.98 7.10
CA VAL A 86 -1.33 9.68 7.33
C VAL A 86 -2.34 9.48 6.22
N LEU A 87 -1.96 8.69 5.21
CA LEU A 87 -2.83 8.37 4.10
C LEU A 87 -3.78 7.26 4.58
N LEU A 88 -5.07 7.56 4.61
CA LEU A 88 -6.09 6.67 5.16
C LEU A 88 -7.19 6.42 4.13
N ASN A 89 -7.57 5.16 3.93
CA ASN A 89 -8.72 4.84 3.08
C ASN A 89 -10.03 5.32 3.72
N SER A 90 -11.02 5.64 2.89
CA SER A 90 -12.34 6.09 3.35
C SER A 90 -13.19 5.00 4.02
N ASP A 91 -12.85 3.72 3.82
CA ASP A 91 -13.53 2.52 4.35
C ASP A 91 -12.79 1.91 5.56
N VAL A 92 -12.15 2.76 6.35
CA VAL A 92 -11.39 2.40 7.57
C VAL A 92 -12.04 2.98 8.81
N GLU A 93 -12.26 2.13 9.82
CA GLU A 93 -12.59 2.53 11.19
C GLU A 93 -11.31 2.55 12.03
N VAL A 94 -11.13 3.62 12.80
CA VAL A 94 -9.98 3.78 13.69
C VAL A 94 -10.44 3.78 15.17
N PRO A 95 -9.79 2.99 16.04
CA PRO A 95 -10.07 3.02 17.48
C PRO A 95 -9.32 4.18 18.17
N GLU A 96 -9.59 4.39 19.44
CA GLU A 96 -8.78 5.29 20.29
C GLU A 96 -7.30 4.89 20.26
N ASN A 97 -6.41 5.87 20.37
CA ASN A 97 -4.96 5.68 20.42
C ASN A 97 -4.35 4.98 19.17
N TRP A 98 -4.99 5.04 18.01
CA TRP A 98 -4.46 4.40 16.82
C TRP A 98 -3.27 5.16 16.19
N LEU A 99 -3.18 6.48 16.40
CA LEU A 99 -2.24 7.37 15.72
C LEU A 99 -0.97 7.62 16.53
N ALA A 100 -1.09 7.98 17.81
CA ALA A 100 0.03 8.36 18.65
C ALA A 100 1.16 7.29 18.73
N PRO A 101 0.88 5.96 18.82
CA PRO A 101 1.93 4.95 18.79
C PRO A 101 2.71 4.93 17.48
N GLN A 102 2.07 5.22 16.34
CA GLN A 102 2.73 5.26 15.02
C GLN A 102 3.71 6.44 14.93
N ILE A 103 3.32 7.62 15.42
CA ILE A 103 4.20 8.80 15.46
C ILE A 103 5.40 8.52 16.38
N LYS A 104 5.14 8.00 17.59
CA LYS A 104 6.21 7.60 18.52
C LYS A 104 7.18 6.60 17.90
N TYR A 105 6.67 5.64 17.14
CA TYR A 105 7.51 4.66 16.45
C TYR A 105 8.36 5.32 15.37
N LEU A 106 7.82 6.23 14.54
CA LEU A 106 8.58 6.98 13.54
C LEU A 106 9.64 7.90 14.16
N GLU A 107 9.43 8.39 15.39
CA GLU A 107 10.38 9.23 16.11
C GLU A 107 11.50 8.43 16.78
N SER A 108 11.32 7.13 16.99
CA SER A 108 12.29 6.26 17.67
C SER A 108 13.58 6.02 16.86
N ASP A 109 13.51 6.22 15.52
CA ASP A 109 14.66 6.07 14.62
C ASP A 109 14.57 7.11 13.49
N ALA A 110 15.64 7.89 13.31
CA ALA A 110 15.71 8.91 12.25
C ALA A 110 15.54 8.32 10.84
N ASN A 111 16.01 7.09 10.62
CA ASN A 111 15.94 6.39 9.35
C ASN A 111 14.58 5.69 9.12
N LEU A 112 13.75 5.52 10.14
CA LEU A 112 12.39 5.00 10.01
C LEU A 112 11.50 6.13 9.50
N VAL A 113 11.06 6.05 8.25
CA VAL A 113 10.39 7.17 7.59
C VAL A 113 8.92 6.91 7.26
N ALA A 114 8.50 5.65 7.27
CA ALA A 114 7.09 5.28 7.08
C ALA A 114 6.73 4.04 7.89
N CYS A 115 5.47 3.96 8.33
CA CYS A 115 4.93 2.77 8.96
C CYS A 115 3.42 2.63 8.67
N ALA A 116 2.87 1.46 8.99
CA ALA A 116 1.44 1.21 9.00
C ALA A 116 1.05 0.54 10.34
N PRO A 117 -0.18 0.68 10.82
CA PRO A 117 -0.69 -0.09 11.95
C PRO A 117 -0.98 -1.54 11.52
N LEU A 118 -1.37 -2.39 12.47
CA LEU A 118 -2.01 -3.68 12.17
C LEU A 118 -3.38 -3.42 11.52
N ILE A 119 -3.65 -4.12 10.43
CA ILE A 119 -4.91 -3.97 9.67
C ILE A 119 -5.76 -5.23 9.88
N LEU A 120 -6.85 -5.05 10.59
CA LEU A 120 -7.81 -6.10 10.88
C LEU A 120 -9.05 -5.97 10.01
N SER A 121 -9.76 -7.05 9.83
CA SER A 121 -11.03 -7.06 9.10
C SER A 121 -12.12 -6.36 9.92
N HIS A 122 -12.86 -5.43 9.30
CA HIS A 122 -14.02 -4.81 9.96
C HIS A 122 -15.16 -5.84 10.17
N ALA A 123 -15.32 -6.80 9.25
CA ALA A 123 -16.33 -7.85 9.34
C ALA A 123 -15.97 -8.93 10.37
N GLU A 124 -14.68 -9.24 10.52
CA GLU A 124 -14.15 -10.23 11.44
C GLU A 124 -12.98 -9.62 12.23
N PRO A 125 -13.25 -8.83 13.29
CA PRO A 125 -12.24 -8.02 13.99
C PRO A 125 -11.08 -8.80 14.61
N ASP A 126 -11.24 -10.11 14.79
CA ASP A 126 -10.19 -11.03 15.25
C ASP A 126 -9.31 -11.56 14.12
N CYS A 127 -9.58 -11.22 12.86
CA CYS A 127 -8.83 -11.68 11.69
C CYS A 127 -8.07 -10.52 11.05
N PHE A 128 -6.88 -10.84 10.50
CA PHE A 128 -6.16 -9.87 9.67
C PHE A 128 -6.88 -9.65 8.33
N GLU A 129 -6.74 -8.45 7.77
CA GLU A 129 -7.38 -8.05 6.53
C GLU A 129 -6.42 -8.18 5.34
N TYR A 130 -6.98 -8.15 4.12
CA TYR A 130 -6.29 -8.34 2.85
C TYR A 130 -5.20 -7.27 2.58
N ALA A 131 -5.43 -6.02 2.95
CA ALA A 131 -4.67 -4.86 2.49
C ALA A 131 -3.41 -4.56 3.35
N GLY A 132 -2.57 -5.55 3.61
CA GLY A 132 -1.30 -5.34 4.31
C GLY A 132 -1.21 -5.99 5.69
N ALA A 133 -2.34 -6.44 6.24
CA ALA A 133 -2.42 -7.24 7.47
C ALA A 133 -1.48 -6.75 8.60
N ALA A 134 -0.43 -7.52 8.90
CA ALA A 134 0.57 -7.18 9.90
C ALA A 134 1.94 -6.82 9.28
N GLY A 135 1.93 -6.06 8.17
CA GLY A 135 3.13 -5.60 7.46
C GLY A 135 3.53 -6.47 6.27
N GLY A 136 4.14 -5.84 5.29
CA GLY A 136 4.40 -6.39 3.98
C GLY A 136 5.83 -6.83 3.74
N TYR A 137 5.97 -7.92 2.98
CA TYR A 137 7.21 -8.58 2.60
C TYR A 137 7.27 -8.76 1.08
N LEU A 138 8.46 -9.02 0.56
CA LEU A 138 8.69 -9.31 -0.85
C LEU A 138 9.53 -10.57 -0.99
N ASP A 139 9.08 -11.54 -1.79
CA ASP A 139 9.85 -12.75 -2.01
C ASP A 139 10.94 -12.57 -3.09
N LYS A 140 11.79 -13.60 -3.27
CA LYS A 140 12.88 -13.58 -4.25
C LYS A 140 12.41 -13.45 -5.71
N ASP A 141 11.14 -13.74 -6.01
CA ASP A 141 10.55 -13.67 -7.34
C ASP A 141 9.71 -12.39 -7.53
N GLY A 142 9.73 -11.49 -6.53
CA GLY A 142 9.03 -10.20 -6.57
C GLY A 142 7.53 -10.30 -6.26
N PHE A 143 7.09 -11.37 -5.56
CA PHE A 143 5.72 -11.46 -5.07
C PHE A 143 5.60 -10.79 -3.71
N ALA A 144 4.67 -9.83 -3.61
CA ALA A 144 4.33 -9.21 -2.35
C ALA A 144 3.39 -10.12 -1.52
N PHE A 145 3.65 -10.23 -0.23
CA PHE A 145 2.83 -10.95 0.73
C PHE A 145 2.92 -10.28 2.10
N CYS A 146 2.13 -10.71 3.08
CA CYS A 146 2.06 -10.08 4.39
C CYS A 146 2.23 -11.10 5.52
N ALA A 147 2.73 -10.65 6.67
CA ALA A 147 2.49 -11.34 7.92
C ALA A 147 0.99 -11.22 8.25
N GLY A 148 0.39 -12.29 8.78
CA GLY A 148 -1.06 -12.36 9.02
C GLY A 148 -1.89 -12.76 7.80
N ARG A 149 -1.27 -12.80 6.58
CA ARG A 149 -1.96 -13.23 5.36
C ARG A 149 -1.00 -13.68 4.28
N ILE A 150 -1.20 -14.88 3.74
CA ILE A 150 -0.52 -15.37 2.53
C ILE A 150 -1.58 -15.79 1.52
N PHE A 151 -1.66 -15.12 0.37
CA PHE A 151 -2.69 -15.28 -0.67
C PHE A 151 -4.12 -15.16 -0.10
N TYR A 152 -4.86 -16.27 -0.05
CA TYR A 152 -6.23 -16.37 0.47
C TYR A 152 -6.31 -16.97 1.88
N ALA A 153 -5.17 -17.30 2.50
CA ALA A 153 -5.12 -17.76 3.87
C ALA A 153 -4.91 -16.57 4.81
N PHE A 154 -5.88 -16.35 5.69
CA PHE A 154 -5.88 -15.30 6.70
C PHE A 154 -5.62 -15.90 8.07
N GLU A 155 -4.85 -15.19 8.90
CA GLU A 155 -4.56 -15.56 10.27
C GLU A 155 -5.48 -14.81 11.23
N LYS A 156 -5.82 -15.46 12.36
CA LYS A 156 -6.42 -14.76 13.50
C LYS A 156 -5.37 -13.95 14.23
N ASN A 157 -5.74 -12.79 14.69
CA ASN A 157 -4.91 -11.97 15.56
C ASN A 157 -5.01 -12.47 17.00
N VAL A 158 -4.02 -13.22 17.43
CA VAL A 158 -3.87 -13.69 18.81
C VAL A 158 -2.71 -12.98 19.53
N GLY A 159 -2.34 -11.79 19.05
CA GLY A 159 -1.24 -10.99 19.61
C GLY A 159 0.15 -11.33 19.05
N GLN A 160 0.25 -12.26 18.09
CA GLN A 160 1.53 -12.74 17.54
C GLN A 160 2.33 -11.66 16.78
N TYR A 161 1.70 -10.53 16.45
CA TYR A 161 2.32 -9.42 15.73
C TYR A 161 2.23 -8.08 16.46
N ASN A 162 1.96 -8.07 17.76
CA ASN A 162 1.79 -6.86 18.60
C ASN A 162 3.12 -6.17 18.95
N SER A 163 4.20 -6.39 18.20
CA SER A 163 5.48 -5.69 18.39
C SER A 163 5.82 -4.87 17.16
N ASN A 164 6.42 -3.70 17.39
CA ASN A 164 6.96 -2.88 16.33
C ASN A 164 8.09 -3.60 15.63
N ARG A 165 8.08 -3.62 14.30
CA ARG A 165 9.13 -4.29 13.53
C ARG A 165 9.31 -3.66 12.15
N GLU A 166 10.50 -3.82 11.62
CA GLU A 166 10.81 -3.42 10.27
C GLU A 166 10.24 -4.43 9.28
N VAL A 167 9.73 -3.90 8.15
CA VAL A 167 9.10 -4.66 7.06
C VAL A 167 9.60 -4.15 5.71
N PHE A 168 9.25 -4.81 4.61
CA PHE A 168 9.61 -4.31 3.29
C PHE A 168 8.70 -3.17 2.83
N TRP A 169 7.40 -3.28 3.05
CA TRP A 169 6.43 -2.25 2.67
C TRP A 169 5.32 -2.11 3.71
N ALA A 170 4.80 -0.92 3.82
CA ALA A 170 3.66 -0.53 4.65
C ALA A 170 2.44 -0.32 3.76
N SER A 171 1.25 -0.68 4.27
CA SER A 171 0.01 -0.65 3.50
C SER A 171 -0.48 0.76 3.19
N GLY A 172 -0.92 0.99 1.95
CA GLY A 172 -1.59 2.23 1.55
C GLY A 172 -2.97 2.43 2.17
N ALA A 173 -3.57 1.41 2.81
CA ALA A 173 -4.85 1.58 3.50
C ALA A 173 -4.73 2.49 4.75
N ALA A 174 -3.54 2.54 5.40
CA ALA A 174 -3.23 3.44 6.51
C ALA A 174 -1.70 3.65 6.58
N LEU A 175 -1.17 4.43 5.65
CA LEU A 175 0.26 4.71 5.58
C LEU A 175 0.60 6.00 6.32
N THR A 176 1.35 5.90 7.41
CA THR A 176 1.93 7.05 8.11
C THR A 176 3.36 7.26 7.61
N ILE A 177 3.65 8.47 7.09
CA ILE A 177 4.94 8.79 6.47
C ILE A 177 5.43 10.18 6.87
N LYS A 178 6.74 10.32 7.09
CA LYS A 178 7.38 11.64 7.21
C LYS A 178 7.24 12.40 5.89
N SER A 179 6.72 13.64 5.93
CA SER A 179 6.50 14.43 4.71
C SER A 179 7.78 14.74 3.95
N SER A 180 8.92 14.83 4.64
CA SER A 180 10.24 14.96 4.03
C SER A 180 10.59 13.76 3.14
N ALA A 181 10.32 12.54 3.62
CA ALA A 181 10.55 11.32 2.85
C ALA A 181 9.58 11.19 1.66
N TRP A 182 8.30 11.60 1.84
CA TRP A 182 7.33 11.70 0.76
C TRP A 182 7.80 12.63 -0.35
N LYS A 183 8.24 13.84 0.03
CA LYS A 183 8.75 14.86 -0.90
C LYS A 183 10.04 14.41 -1.59
N GLU A 184 10.96 13.75 -0.88
CA GLU A 184 12.24 13.26 -1.43
C GLU A 184 12.05 12.24 -2.57
N VAL A 185 11.01 11.40 -2.50
CA VAL A 185 10.71 10.42 -3.55
C VAL A 185 9.64 10.91 -4.53
N ASN A 186 9.20 12.17 -4.45
CA ASN A 186 8.11 12.75 -5.26
C ASN A 186 6.79 11.98 -5.15
N GLY A 187 6.46 11.51 -3.93
CA GLY A 187 5.22 10.80 -3.68
C GLY A 187 5.08 9.45 -4.39
N PHE A 188 3.85 9.10 -4.73
CA PHE A 188 3.56 7.90 -5.52
C PHE A 188 3.92 8.07 -7.00
N ASP A 189 4.16 6.97 -7.70
CA ASP A 189 4.20 6.98 -9.16
C ASP A 189 2.76 7.01 -9.72
N GLY A 190 2.31 8.17 -10.17
CA GLY A 190 0.93 8.37 -10.65
C GLY A 190 0.51 7.46 -11.80
N THR A 191 1.47 6.84 -12.52
CA THR A 191 1.17 5.92 -13.62
C THR A 191 0.61 4.57 -13.15
N PHE A 192 0.74 4.25 -11.87
CA PHE A 192 0.15 3.04 -11.28
C PHE A 192 -1.38 3.12 -11.25
N PHE A 193 -1.96 4.29 -11.12
CA PHE A 193 -3.38 4.53 -10.94
C PHE A 193 -3.89 4.03 -9.58
N ALA A 194 -3.81 2.72 -9.32
CA ALA A 194 -4.09 2.06 -8.04
C ALA A 194 -3.37 0.70 -7.99
N HIS A 195 -3.08 0.21 -6.79
CA HIS A 195 -2.37 -1.02 -6.44
C HIS A 195 -0.87 -1.02 -6.78
N MET A 196 -0.06 -1.43 -5.83
CA MET A 196 1.41 -1.52 -5.86
C MET A 196 2.14 -0.15 -5.76
N GLU A 197 1.44 0.99 -5.75
CA GLU A 197 2.05 2.31 -5.60
C GLU A 197 2.73 2.49 -4.24
N GLU A 198 2.14 1.92 -3.18
CA GLU A 198 2.70 1.94 -1.83
C GLU A 198 3.95 1.06 -1.73
N ILE A 199 3.95 -0.08 -2.43
CA ILE A 199 5.11 -0.97 -2.48
C ILE A 199 6.24 -0.30 -3.27
N ASP A 200 5.92 0.37 -4.38
CA ASP A 200 6.88 1.15 -5.16
C ASP A 200 7.49 2.29 -4.33
N LEU A 201 6.67 3.05 -3.60
CA LEU A 201 7.11 4.11 -2.71
C LEU A 201 8.10 3.56 -1.65
N CYS A 202 7.69 2.49 -0.95
CA CYS A 202 8.50 1.85 0.08
C CYS A 202 9.82 1.32 -0.50
N TRP A 203 9.81 0.72 -1.70
CA TRP A 203 11.02 0.21 -2.32
C TRP A 203 11.97 1.32 -2.73
N ARG A 204 11.47 2.45 -3.28
CA ARG A 204 12.29 3.63 -3.56
C ARG A 204 12.96 4.18 -2.30
N LEU A 205 12.23 4.24 -1.18
CA LEU A 205 12.77 4.65 0.11
C LEU A 205 13.83 3.67 0.63
N LYS A 206 13.57 2.36 0.56
CA LYS A 206 14.54 1.33 0.94
C LYS A 206 15.79 1.34 0.05
N ASN A 207 15.65 1.64 -1.23
CA ASN A 207 16.80 1.84 -2.13
C ASN A 207 17.65 3.06 -1.75
N ARG A 208 17.14 3.98 -0.95
CA ARG A 208 17.85 5.14 -0.37
C ARG A 208 18.37 4.85 1.06
N GLY A 209 18.17 3.63 1.57
CA GLY A 209 18.66 3.19 2.88
C GLY A 209 17.69 3.44 4.04
N TYR A 210 16.47 3.91 3.76
CA TYR A 210 15.47 4.14 4.78
C TYR A 210 14.82 2.84 5.28
N LYS A 211 14.24 2.91 6.48
CA LYS A 211 13.47 1.85 7.12
C LYS A 211 11.98 2.10 6.95
N ILE A 212 11.24 1.01 6.79
CA ILE A 212 9.78 0.97 6.75
C ILE A 212 9.32 0.03 7.85
N GLY A 213 8.29 0.40 8.60
CA GLY A 213 7.84 -0.37 9.75
C GLY A 213 6.38 -0.79 9.72
N VAL A 214 6.03 -1.69 10.62
CA VAL A 214 4.67 -1.91 11.09
C VAL A 214 4.64 -1.64 12.58
N CYS A 215 3.68 -0.80 13.00
CA CYS A 215 3.45 -0.46 14.40
C CYS A 215 2.49 -1.49 15.01
N GLY A 216 3.05 -2.47 15.76
CA GLY A 216 2.26 -3.51 16.42
C GLY A 216 1.40 -2.99 17.58
N ASP A 217 1.73 -1.81 18.10
CA ASP A 217 0.98 -1.14 19.19
C ASP A 217 -0.27 -0.40 18.67
N ALA A 218 -0.44 -0.28 17.36
CA ALA A 218 -1.57 0.38 16.71
C ALA A 218 -2.34 -0.59 15.82
N LYS A 219 -3.67 -0.44 15.77
CA LYS A 219 -4.55 -1.23 14.90
C LYS A 219 -5.64 -0.38 14.29
N ILE A 220 -6.13 -0.80 13.13
CA ILE A 220 -7.32 -0.26 12.46
C ILE A 220 -8.19 -1.39 11.94
N PHE A 221 -9.44 -1.07 11.58
CA PHE A 221 -10.38 -2.01 10.98
C PHE A 221 -10.75 -1.55 9.57
N HIS A 222 -10.57 -2.42 8.59
CA HIS A 222 -10.77 -2.10 7.18
C HIS A 222 -11.83 -3.01 6.56
N ILE A 223 -12.78 -2.44 5.81
CA ILE A 223 -13.77 -3.24 5.09
C ILE A 223 -13.11 -4.00 3.94
N GLY A 224 -12.25 -3.32 3.20
CA GLY A 224 -11.57 -3.85 2.02
C GLY A 224 -12.51 -4.08 0.83
N GLY A 225 -12.11 -3.55 -0.33
CA GLY A 225 -12.88 -3.65 -1.57
C GLY A 225 -13.98 -2.60 -1.73
N GLY A 226 -13.96 -1.55 -0.90
CA GLY A 226 -14.99 -0.49 -0.95
C GLY A 226 -15.00 0.32 -2.23
N THR A 227 -13.85 0.54 -2.87
CA THR A 227 -13.74 1.35 -4.08
C THR A 227 -13.57 0.52 -5.36
N LEU A 228 -12.84 -0.61 -5.27
CA LEU A 228 -12.66 -1.55 -6.38
C LEU A 228 -13.02 -2.95 -5.89
N ASP A 229 -14.00 -3.57 -6.55
CA ASP A 229 -14.42 -4.93 -6.24
C ASP A 229 -13.21 -5.87 -6.16
N ARG A 230 -13.15 -6.69 -5.09
CA ARG A 230 -12.08 -7.66 -4.86
C ARG A 230 -11.90 -8.61 -6.05
N GLN A 231 -12.95 -8.90 -6.80
CA GLN A 231 -13.00 -9.84 -7.91
C GLN A 231 -13.19 -9.14 -9.27
N SER A 232 -12.44 -8.08 -9.57
CA SER A 232 -12.52 -7.45 -10.89
C SER A 232 -11.33 -7.80 -11.77
N ALA A 233 -11.59 -8.06 -13.07
CA ALA A 233 -10.56 -8.27 -14.06
C ALA A 233 -9.66 -7.01 -14.22
N PHE A 234 -10.23 -5.82 -13.97
CA PHE A 234 -9.46 -4.57 -13.98
C PHE A 234 -8.43 -4.52 -12.84
N LYS A 235 -8.81 -4.94 -11.63
CA LYS A 235 -7.88 -5.06 -10.51
C LYS A 235 -6.77 -6.07 -10.79
N THR A 236 -7.12 -7.22 -11.39
CA THR A 236 -6.15 -8.22 -11.83
C THR A 236 -5.17 -7.63 -12.82
N TYR A 237 -5.66 -6.95 -13.86
CA TYR A 237 -4.83 -6.26 -14.84
C TYR A 237 -3.86 -5.26 -14.17
N LEU A 238 -4.34 -4.42 -13.24
CA LEU A 238 -3.50 -3.47 -12.53
C LEU A 238 -2.41 -4.18 -11.72
N ASN A 239 -2.74 -5.23 -10.98
CA ASN A 239 -1.79 -5.97 -10.16
C ASN A 239 -0.66 -6.58 -10.98
N PHE A 240 -0.96 -7.26 -12.11
CA PHE A 240 0.05 -7.86 -12.97
C PHE A 240 0.90 -6.79 -13.67
N ARG A 241 0.26 -5.75 -14.23
CA ARG A 241 0.96 -4.65 -14.90
C ARG A 241 1.89 -3.89 -13.96
N ASN A 242 1.34 -3.45 -12.84
CA ASN A 242 2.05 -2.61 -11.88
C ASN A 242 3.20 -3.36 -11.21
N ASN A 243 3.03 -4.66 -10.96
CA ASN A 243 4.13 -5.48 -10.44
C ASN A 243 5.31 -5.54 -11.41
N LEU A 244 5.09 -5.71 -12.71
CA LEU A 244 6.17 -5.68 -13.70
C LEU A 244 6.85 -4.31 -13.76
N PHE A 245 6.10 -3.22 -13.67
CA PHE A 245 6.66 -1.86 -13.59
C PHE A 245 7.48 -1.66 -12.32
N LEU A 246 6.94 -2.07 -11.17
CA LEU A 246 7.61 -2.04 -9.88
C LEU A 246 8.97 -2.75 -9.93
N LEU A 247 9.01 -3.97 -10.46
CA LEU A 247 10.22 -4.77 -10.59
C LEU A 247 11.23 -4.15 -11.53
N LEU A 248 10.79 -3.72 -12.72
CA LEU A 248 11.66 -3.07 -13.70
C LEU A 248 12.30 -1.81 -13.15
N LYS A 249 11.55 -1.00 -12.40
CA LYS A 249 12.00 0.27 -11.85
C LYS A 249 12.96 0.08 -10.67
N ASN A 250 12.64 -0.80 -9.72
CA ASN A 250 13.27 -0.82 -8.40
C ASN A 250 14.28 -1.95 -8.17
N HIS A 251 14.16 -3.08 -8.88
CA HIS A 251 14.98 -4.26 -8.61
C HIS A 251 16.45 -4.03 -8.99
N ARG A 252 17.39 -4.31 -8.08
CA ARG A 252 18.82 -3.95 -8.23
C ARG A 252 19.68 -5.01 -8.93
N SER A 253 19.11 -6.15 -9.33
CA SER A 253 19.86 -7.21 -10.00
C SER A 253 20.57 -6.72 -11.27
N SER A 254 21.79 -7.18 -11.49
CA SER A 254 22.48 -7.08 -12.78
C SER A 254 21.81 -7.91 -13.88
N ALA A 255 21.16 -9.03 -13.47
CA ALA A 255 20.40 -9.91 -14.36
C ALA A 255 18.90 -9.52 -14.42
N LEU A 256 18.60 -8.21 -14.51
CA LEU A 256 17.23 -7.71 -14.45
C LEU A 256 16.33 -8.29 -15.55
N ILE A 257 16.79 -8.36 -16.80
CA ILE A 257 15.97 -8.86 -17.92
C ILE A 257 15.62 -10.35 -17.75
N PRO A 258 16.56 -11.27 -17.49
CA PRO A 258 16.23 -12.65 -17.15
C PRO A 258 15.25 -12.76 -15.96
N PHE A 259 15.39 -11.90 -14.94
CA PHE A 259 14.48 -11.85 -13.80
C PHE A 259 13.05 -11.48 -14.21
N ILE A 260 12.88 -10.42 -15.01
CA ILE A 260 11.57 -10.00 -15.54
C ILE A 260 10.95 -11.10 -16.43
N LEU A 261 11.74 -11.72 -17.32
CA LEU A 261 11.25 -12.82 -18.15
C LEU A 261 10.77 -14.01 -17.32
N LYS A 262 11.53 -14.41 -16.29
CA LYS A 262 11.10 -15.44 -15.33
C LYS A 262 9.76 -15.06 -14.69
N ARG A 263 9.63 -13.81 -14.24
CA ARG A 263 8.39 -13.32 -13.64
C ARG A 263 7.21 -13.39 -14.61
N MET A 264 7.41 -13.00 -15.87
CA MET A 264 6.37 -13.09 -16.90
C MET A 264 5.94 -14.53 -17.19
N VAL A 265 6.86 -15.49 -17.12
CA VAL A 265 6.52 -16.92 -17.20
C VAL A 265 5.62 -17.34 -16.04
N LEU A 266 5.93 -16.93 -14.81
CA LEU A 266 5.09 -17.22 -13.64
C LEU A 266 3.71 -16.56 -13.75
N ASP A 267 3.64 -15.35 -14.27
CA ASP A 267 2.37 -14.65 -14.57
C ASP A 267 1.57 -15.41 -15.64
N GLY A 268 2.25 -15.95 -16.66
CA GLY A 268 1.64 -16.80 -17.70
C GLY A 268 1.02 -18.09 -17.12
N ILE A 269 1.70 -18.72 -16.14
CA ILE A 269 1.17 -19.89 -15.43
C ILE A 269 -0.12 -19.52 -14.67
N ALA A 270 -0.14 -18.36 -13.99
CA ALA A 270 -1.34 -17.86 -13.35
C ALA A 270 -2.47 -17.58 -14.36
N GLY A 271 -2.13 -17.03 -15.54
CA GLY A 271 -3.06 -16.83 -16.65
C GLY A 271 -3.67 -18.13 -17.15
N ILE A 272 -2.86 -19.18 -17.35
CA ILE A 272 -3.34 -20.52 -17.77
C ILE A 272 -4.27 -21.10 -16.70
N ARG A 273 -3.97 -20.94 -15.43
CA ARG A 273 -4.86 -21.35 -14.34
C ARG A 273 -6.21 -20.65 -14.43
N PHE A 274 -6.26 -19.33 -14.61
CA PHE A 274 -7.53 -18.62 -14.81
C PHE A 274 -8.31 -19.18 -16.01
N LEU A 275 -7.62 -19.51 -17.09
CA LEU A 275 -8.25 -20.10 -18.27
C LEU A 275 -8.84 -21.48 -17.96
N SER A 276 -8.14 -22.35 -17.23
CA SER A 276 -8.62 -23.66 -16.82
C SER A 276 -9.81 -23.62 -15.85
N GLU A 277 -9.93 -22.52 -15.08
CA GLU A 277 -11.05 -22.22 -14.20
C GLU A 277 -12.24 -21.56 -14.95
N GLY A 278 -12.16 -21.38 -16.28
CA GLY A 278 -13.18 -20.71 -17.09
C GLY A 278 -13.20 -19.17 -16.97
N ASN A 279 -12.22 -18.59 -16.32
CA ASN A 279 -12.13 -17.15 -16.04
C ASN A 279 -11.41 -16.38 -17.17
N PHE A 280 -11.99 -16.34 -18.36
CA PHE A 280 -11.42 -15.70 -19.55
C PHE A 280 -11.09 -14.22 -19.35
N ALA A 281 -11.90 -13.49 -18.57
CA ALA A 281 -11.67 -12.08 -18.29
C ALA A 281 -10.35 -11.85 -17.52
N TYR A 282 -10.01 -12.71 -16.56
CA TYR A 282 -8.74 -12.64 -15.80
C TYR A 282 -7.55 -13.06 -16.67
N PHE A 283 -7.70 -14.08 -17.51
CA PHE A 283 -6.66 -14.45 -18.48
C PHE A 283 -6.33 -13.27 -19.42
N ASN A 284 -7.35 -12.64 -20.00
CA ASN A 284 -7.18 -11.46 -20.85
C ASN A 284 -6.56 -10.27 -20.09
N ALA A 285 -6.86 -10.13 -18.78
CA ALA A 285 -6.25 -9.12 -17.94
C ALA A 285 -4.73 -9.31 -17.82
N VAL A 286 -4.25 -10.56 -17.67
CA VAL A 286 -2.81 -10.87 -17.64
C VAL A 286 -2.15 -10.55 -18.98
N LEU A 287 -2.75 -10.97 -20.10
CA LEU A 287 -2.22 -10.65 -21.43
C LEU A 287 -2.14 -9.13 -21.67
N LYS A 288 -3.21 -8.40 -21.35
CA LYS A 288 -3.27 -6.94 -21.46
C LYS A 288 -2.20 -6.28 -20.59
N ALA A 289 -1.93 -6.80 -19.40
CA ALA A 289 -0.88 -6.31 -18.50
C ALA A 289 0.50 -6.43 -19.15
N HIS A 290 0.83 -7.58 -19.74
CA HIS A 290 2.10 -7.80 -20.44
C HIS A 290 2.25 -6.90 -21.67
N PHE A 291 1.22 -6.77 -22.52
CA PHE A 291 1.26 -5.86 -23.68
C PHE A 291 1.49 -4.41 -23.24
N HIS A 292 0.80 -3.97 -22.18
CA HIS A 292 0.99 -2.62 -21.66
C HIS A 292 2.39 -2.44 -21.04
N PHE A 293 2.93 -3.45 -20.38
CA PHE A 293 4.31 -3.43 -19.91
C PHE A 293 5.31 -3.21 -21.06
N TYR A 294 5.19 -3.94 -22.17
CA TYR A 294 6.06 -3.73 -23.34
C TYR A 294 5.91 -2.32 -23.92
N SER A 295 4.68 -1.80 -24.02
CA SER A 295 4.44 -0.46 -24.56
C SER A 295 5.09 0.65 -23.74
N LYS A 296 5.24 0.45 -22.42
CA LYS A 296 5.83 1.41 -21.47
C LYS A 296 7.27 1.07 -21.06
N PHE A 297 7.85 0.01 -21.61
CA PHE A 297 9.18 -0.48 -21.19
C PHE A 297 10.25 0.61 -21.23
N ARG A 298 10.37 1.36 -22.34
CA ARG A 298 11.37 2.45 -22.48
C ARG A 298 11.15 3.57 -21.45
N TYR A 299 9.88 3.90 -21.16
CA TYR A 299 9.54 4.89 -20.16
C TYR A 299 10.03 4.47 -18.76
N TYR A 300 9.77 3.21 -18.38
CA TYR A 300 10.20 2.70 -17.08
C TYR A 300 11.72 2.50 -16.96
N ILE A 301 12.41 2.19 -18.06
CA ILE A 301 13.89 2.20 -18.10
C ILE A 301 14.41 3.62 -17.81
N LYS A 302 13.78 4.64 -18.39
CA LYS A 302 14.15 6.04 -18.10
C LYS A 302 13.95 6.37 -16.62
N LEU A 303 12.79 6.04 -16.05
CA LEU A 303 12.51 6.24 -14.61
C LEU A 303 13.51 5.49 -13.74
N ARG A 304 13.80 4.21 -14.06
CA ARG A 304 14.82 3.44 -13.36
C ARG A 304 16.18 4.14 -13.36
N ASN A 305 16.61 4.68 -14.49
CA ASN A 305 17.89 5.36 -14.58
C ASN A 305 17.92 6.66 -13.75
N GLN A 306 16.81 7.36 -13.65
CA GLN A 306 16.63 8.49 -12.73
C GLN A 306 16.70 8.02 -11.27
N GLU A 307 15.95 6.97 -10.88
CA GLU A 307 15.99 6.45 -9.51
C GLU A 307 17.37 5.93 -9.11
N LYS A 308 18.13 5.33 -10.03
CA LYS A 308 19.48 4.83 -9.76
C LYS A 308 20.44 5.93 -9.27
N THR A 309 20.25 7.19 -9.67
CA THR A 309 21.10 8.31 -9.20
C THR A 309 20.94 8.59 -7.71
N HIS A 310 19.83 8.15 -7.11
CA HIS A 310 19.52 8.31 -5.70
C HIS A 310 19.79 7.04 -4.87
N TRP A 311 20.17 5.93 -5.50
CA TRP A 311 20.43 4.69 -4.79
C TRP A 311 21.64 4.79 -3.87
N LYS A 312 21.45 4.38 -2.61
CA LYS A 312 22.49 4.23 -1.59
C LYS A 312 22.62 2.73 -1.26
N THR A 313 23.25 2.38 -0.15
CA THR A 313 23.20 1.04 0.40
C THR A 313 21.74 0.68 0.68
N PRO A 314 21.16 -0.35 0.01
CA PRO A 314 19.75 -0.63 0.15
C PRO A 314 19.48 -1.25 1.52
N ASN A 315 18.36 -0.88 2.10
CA ASN A 315 17.81 -1.62 3.21
C ASN A 315 16.98 -2.80 2.67
N LEU A 316 17.43 -4.02 2.93
CA LEU A 316 16.80 -5.24 2.42
C LEU A 316 15.89 -5.94 3.44
N CYS A 317 15.75 -5.38 4.65
CA CYS A 317 14.88 -5.95 5.67
C CYS A 317 13.47 -6.17 5.13
N GLY A 318 12.87 -7.34 5.43
CA GLY A 318 11.57 -7.76 4.91
C GLY A 318 11.61 -8.43 3.52
N GLN A 319 12.80 -8.66 2.94
CA GLN A 319 12.90 -9.55 1.79
C GLN A 319 12.96 -11.02 2.23
N TYR A 320 12.19 -11.87 1.58
CA TYR A 320 12.18 -13.31 1.76
C TYR A 320 12.94 -13.99 0.61
N ARG A 321 14.08 -14.62 0.91
CA ARG A 321 14.95 -15.31 -0.07
C ARG A 321 14.36 -16.61 -0.60
N GLY A 322 13.25 -17.09 -0.02
CA GLY A 322 12.45 -18.20 -0.52
C GLY A 322 11.47 -17.75 -1.63
N SER A 323 10.72 -18.70 -2.18
CA SER A 323 9.57 -18.42 -3.04
C SER A 323 8.29 -18.63 -2.26
N ILE A 324 7.45 -17.59 -2.19
CA ILE A 324 6.17 -17.67 -1.50
C ILE A 324 5.20 -18.59 -2.24
N LEU A 325 5.29 -18.66 -3.57
CA LEU A 325 4.52 -19.61 -4.38
C LEU A 325 4.83 -21.06 -4.01
N VAL A 326 6.12 -21.41 -3.97
CA VAL A 326 6.55 -22.75 -3.58
C VAL A 326 6.16 -23.05 -2.13
N SER A 327 6.36 -22.11 -1.22
CA SER A 327 6.01 -22.27 0.18
C SER A 327 4.51 -22.54 0.36
N PHE A 328 3.66 -21.79 -0.32
CA PHE A 328 2.22 -21.88 -0.19
C PHE A 328 1.64 -23.09 -0.94
N PHE A 329 1.91 -23.22 -2.24
CA PHE A 329 1.23 -24.19 -3.11
C PHE A 329 1.87 -25.59 -3.07
N LEU A 330 3.20 -25.70 -2.86
CA LEU A 330 3.90 -26.98 -2.89
C LEU A 330 4.24 -27.49 -1.48
N LYS A 331 4.59 -26.58 -0.54
CA LYS A 331 4.96 -26.96 0.83
C LYS A 331 3.81 -26.76 1.83
N HIS A 332 2.62 -26.34 1.36
CA HIS A 332 1.42 -26.13 2.16
C HIS A 332 1.62 -25.25 3.40
N LYS A 333 2.49 -24.25 3.29
CA LYS A 333 2.73 -23.27 4.35
C LYS A 333 1.75 -22.10 4.18
N HIS A 334 0.68 -22.13 4.92
CA HIS A 334 -0.43 -21.17 4.79
C HIS A 334 -0.38 -20.04 5.81
N ASN A 335 0.57 -20.11 6.75
CA ASN A 335 0.74 -19.18 7.85
C ASN A 335 2.16 -18.60 7.79
N PHE A 336 2.30 -17.31 8.09
CA PHE A 336 3.57 -16.60 8.03
C PHE A 336 4.62 -17.21 8.98
N GLN A 337 4.22 -17.63 10.17
CA GLN A 337 5.11 -18.26 11.14
C GLN A 337 5.68 -19.64 10.69
N GLN A 338 5.05 -20.27 9.70
CA GLN A 338 5.56 -21.53 9.12
C GLN A 338 6.70 -21.28 8.12
N LEU A 339 6.91 -20.04 7.68
CA LEU A 339 8.03 -19.72 6.79
C LEU A 339 9.35 -19.81 7.55
N ASP A 340 10.42 -20.17 6.84
CA ASP A 340 11.75 -20.27 7.45
C ASP A 340 12.28 -18.84 7.74
N SER A 341 12.42 -18.52 9.02
CA SER A 341 12.90 -17.22 9.50
C SER A 341 14.30 -16.88 9.00
N LYS A 342 15.17 -17.88 8.77
CA LYS A 342 16.54 -17.70 8.25
C LYS A 342 16.57 -17.19 6.81
N LEU A 343 15.44 -17.28 6.08
CA LEU A 343 15.33 -16.80 4.71
C LEU A 343 14.89 -15.34 4.63
N PHE A 344 14.55 -14.70 5.75
CA PHE A 344 14.28 -13.26 5.75
C PHE A 344 15.60 -12.48 5.85
N SER A 345 15.67 -11.37 5.15
CA SER A 345 16.75 -10.37 5.31
C SER A 345 16.42 -9.49 6.51
N GLU A 346 17.42 -9.34 7.39
CA GLU A 346 17.41 -8.41 8.53
C GLU A 346 17.85 -7.01 8.12
#